data_7070d795ff0036d592589905d5168f8a
#
_entry.id   7070d795ff0036d592589905d5168f8a
#
_cell.length_a   1.000
_cell.length_b   1.000
_cell.length_c   1.000
_cell.angle_alpha   90.00
_cell.angle_beta   90.00
_cell.angle_gamma   90.00
#
_symmetry.space_group_name_H-M   'P 1'
#
loop_
_entity.id
_entity.type
_entity.pdbx_description
1 polymer ?
#
loop_
_entity_poly.entity_id
_entity_poly.type
_entity_poly.pdbx_seq_one_letter_code
_entity_poly.pdbx_strand_id
1 'polypeptide(L)'
;MERELWDEIVVDNFAGGGGASTGIKMAIGRDVDIAINHDPAAIAMHKANHPYTEHYNESVWDIDPVTATGGRPVGLCWFSPDCKHFSKAKGGKPVDKNIRGLAWVALKWAATVRPRVIMLENVEEFKTWGPLLGDRPDPNQKGRTFNCFVNALRRHGYQVDWRELRACDYGAPTIRKRFFLIARCDGRPIVWAKPTHGEA
;
A
#
# COMPACT_ATOMS: atom_id res chain seq x y z
N MET A 1 9.34 22.50 -14.65
CA MET A 1 9.75 21.27 -15.37
C MET A 1 8.91 20.13 -14.78
N GLU A 2 7.99 19.54 -15.55
CA GLU A 2 7.27 18.36 -15.08
C GLU A 2 8.26 17.20 -14.98
N ARG A 3 8.39 16.60 -13.79
CA ARG A 3 9.19 15.38 -13.61
C ARG A 3 8.46 14.22 -14.26
N GLU A 4 9.14 13.52 -15.13
CA GLU A 4 8.62 12.29 -15.74
C GLU A 4 8.74 11.14 -14.72
N LEU A 5 7.91 10.10 -14.86
CA LEU A 5 7.98 8.90 -14.01
C LEU A 5 9.37 8.22 -14.06
N TRP A 6 10.13 8.45 -15.12
CA TRP A 6 11.48 7.92 -15.35
C TRP A 6 12.55 8.59 -14.48
N ASP A 7 12.31 9.83 -14.03
CA ASP A 7 13.21 10.57 -13.14
C ASP A 7 12.94 10.28 -11.65
N GLU A 8 11.90 9.51 -11.35
CA GLU A 8 11.44 9.21 -10.01
C GLU A 8 11.52 7.71 -9.73
N ILE A 9 11.85 7.35 -8.49
CA ILE A 9 11.89 5.95 -8.07
C ILE A 9 10.52 5.41 -7.67
N VAL A 10 10.40 4.09 -7.74
CA VAL A 10 9.23 3.33 -7.33
C VAL A 10 9.60 2.43 -6.16
N VAL A 11 8.81 2.50 -5.08
CA VAL A 11 9.04 1.75 -3.85
C VAL A 11 7.87 0.83 -3.56
N ASP A 12 8.15 -0.47 -3.30
CA ASP A 12 7.19 -1.47 -2.86
C ASP A 12 7.41 -1.81 -1.38
N ASN A 13 6.54 -1.32 -0.51
CA ASN A 13 6.56 -1.63 0.91
C ASN A 13 5.66 -2.83 1.20
N PHE A 14 6.11 -3.72 2.07
CA PHE A 14 5.50 -5.02 2.34
C PHE A 14 5.57 -5.96 1.12
N ALA A 15 6.66 -5.89 0.38
CA ALA A 15 6.86 -6.43 -0.97
C ALA A 15 6.94 -7.97 -1.02
N GLY A 16 6.13 -8.71 -0.31
CA GLY A 16 6.00 -10.17 -0.32
C GLY A 16 6.91 -10.89 -1.34
N GLY A 17 6.37 -11.81 -2.12
CA GLY A 17 7.08 -12.51 -3.21
C GLY A 17 7.13 -11.75 -4.54
N GLY A 18 6.70 -10.48 -4.59
CA GLY A 18 6.82 -9.62 -5.77
C GLY A 18 5.54 -9.50 -6.62
N GLY A 19 4.37 -9.88 -6.10
CA GLY A 19 3.11 -9.78 -6.88
C GLY A 19 2.76 -8.34 -7.27
N ALA A 20 2.87 -7.39 -6.34
CA ALA A 20 2.65 -5.97 -6.60
C ALA A 20 3.73 -5.41 -7.55
N SER A 21 5.00 -5.71 -7.29
CA SER A 21 6.13 -5.31 -8.12
C SER A 21 5.99 -5.82 -9.57
N THR A 22 5.51 -7.05 -9.77
CA THR A 22 5.21 -7.60 -11.11
C THR A 22 4.10 -6.80 -11.80
N GLY A 23 3.00 -6.51 -11.09
CA GLY A 23 1.91 -5.70 -11.63
C GLY A 23 2.35 -4.28 -11.98
N ILE A 24 3.17 -3.66 -11.14
CA ILE A 24 3.77 -2.34 -11.40
C ILE A 24 4.66 -2.41 -12.64
N LYS A 25 5.56 -3.42 -12.74
CA LYS A 25 6.42 -3.62 -13.92
C LYS A 25 5.61 -3.77 -15.21
N MET A 26 4.52 -4.53 -15.17
CA MET A 26 3.63 -4.66 -16.35
C MET A 26 3.00 -3.31 -16.74
N ALA A 27 2.68 -2.45 -15.77
CA ALA A 27 2.02 -1.17 -16.02
C ALA A 27 2.97 -0.08 -16.51
N ILE A 28 4.21 -0.03 -16.01
CA ILE A 28 5.16 1.05 -16.30
C ILE A 28 6.39 0.61 -17.10
N GLY A 29 6.54 -0.67 -17.43
CA GLY A 29 7.61 -1.20 -18.27
C GLY A 29 8.99 -1.33 -17.60
N ARG A 30 9.09 -1.15 -16.27
CA ARG A 30 10.34 -1.31 -15.51
C ARG A 30 10.11 -1.90 -14.13
N ASP A 31 11.15 -2.49 -13.56
CA ASP A 31 11.10 -2.99 -12.17
C ASP A 31 10.93 -1.84 -11.16
N VAL A 32 10.41 -2.15 -9.97
CA VAL A 32 10.47 -1.24 -8.84
C VAL A 32 11.93 -1.05 -8.42
N ASP A 33 12.28 0.14 -7.94
CA ASP A 33 13.65 0.44 -7.55
C ASP A 33 13.99 -0.13 -6.18
N ILE A 34 13.03 -0.12 -5.26
CA ILE A 34 13.22 -0.56 -3.87
C ILE A 34 12.07 -1.47 -3.45
N ALA A 35 12.39 -2.58 -2.79
CA ALA A 35 11.44 -3.50 -2.17
C ALA A 35 11.81 -3.76 -0.70
N ILE A 36 10.83 -3.65 0.20
CA ILE A 36 11.04 -3.73 1.65
C ILE A 36 10.15 -4.82 2.23
N ASN A 37 10.73 -5.80 2.94
CA ASN A 37 10.01 -6.79 3.74
C ASN A 37 10.90 -7.33 4.86
N HIS A 38 10.32 -7.61 6.01
CA HIS A 38 11.03 -8.18 7.16
C HIS A 38 11.26 -9.70 7.04
N ASP A 39 10.50 -10.40 6.19
CA ASP A 39 10.61 -11.84 5.99
C ASP A 39 11.73 -12.17 4.98
N PRO A 40 12.81 -12.86 5.39
CA PRO A 40 13.91 -13.19 4.50
C PRO A 40 13.50 -14.15 3.37
N ALA A 41 12.51 -15.03 3.58
CA ALA A 41 12.03 -15.92 2.53
C ALA A 41 11.27 -15.14 1.45
N ALA A 42 10.44 -14.16 1.85
CA ALA A 42 9.76 -13.25 0.90
C ALA A 42 10.79 -12.45 0.09
N ILE A 43 11.80 -11.89 0.74
CA ILE A 43 12.88 -11.14 0.06
C ILE A 43 13.69 -12.05 -0.89
N ALA A 44 13.99 -13.28 -0.52
CA ALA A 44 14.69 -14.22 -1.40
C ALA A 44 13.87 -14.52 -2.66
N MET A 45 12.56 -14.74 -2.52
CA MET A 45 11.65 -14.94 -3.64
C MET A 45 11.55 -13.67 -4.52
N HIS A 46 11.45 -12.51 -3.89
CA HIS A 46 11.38 -11.23 -4.60
C HIS A 46 12.65 -10.98 -5.42
N LYS A 47 13.84 -11.24 -4.85
CA LYS A 47 15.14 -11.13 -5.56
C LYS A 47 15.22 -12.02 -6.79
N ALA A 48 14.69 -13.24 -6.71
CA ALA A 48 14.66 -14.14 -7.85
C ALA A 48 13.80 -13.63 -9.00
N ASN A 49 12.67 -12.96 -8.68
CA ASN A 49 11.72 -12.44 -9.67
C ASN A 49 12.08 -11.03 -10.17
N HIS A 50 12.74 -10.24 -9.35
CA HIS A 50 13.09 -8.84 -9.59
C HIS A 50 14.56 -8.57 -9.24
N PRO A 51 15.52 -9.11 -10.02
CA PRO A 51 16.96 -9.08 -9.70
C PRO A 51 17.58 -7.67 -9.76
N TYR A 52 16.92 -6.72 -10.40
CA TYR A 52 17.40 -5.33 -10.53
C TYR A 52 16.88 -4.39 -9.45
N THR A 53 16.01 -4.88 -8.55
CA THR A 53 15.46 -4.15 -7.44
C THR A 53 16.43 -4.16 -6.26
N GLU A 54 16.61 -3.04 -5.58
CA GLU A 54 17.29 -2.96 -4.29
C GLU A 54 16.37 -3.50 -3.18
N HIS A 55 16.88 -4.42 -2.35
CA HIS A 55 16.08 -5.12 -1.36
C HIS A 55 16.53 -4.84 0.06
N TYR A 56 15.59 -4.40 0.89
CA TYR A 56 15.76 -4.23 2.34
C TYR A 56 15.06 -5.37 3.07
N ASN A 57 15.84 -6.24 3.74
CA ASN A 57 15.28 -7.27 4.62
C ASN A 57 15.15 -6.72 6.05
N GLU A 58 14.26 -5.77 6.20
CA GLU A 58 14.04 -5.03 7.43
C GLU A 58 12.57 -4.78 7.69
N SER A 59 12.23 -4.46 8.94
CA SER A 59 10.88 -3.99 9.26
C SER A 59 10.61 -2.62 8.63
N VAL A 60 9.44 -2.46 8.01
CA VAL A 60 9.01 -1.17 7.44
C VAL A 60 8.98 -0.02 8.46
N TRP A 61 8.92 -0.33 9.77
CA TRP A 61 9.01 0.66 10.85
C TRP A 61 10.42 1.21 11.02
N ASP A 62 11.43 0.36 10.82
CA ASP A 62 12.83 0.68 11.10
C ASP A 62 13.50 1.39 9.92
N ILE A 63 12.99 1.19 8.70
CA ILE A 63 13.46 1.88 7.50
C ILE A 63 13.27 3.40 7.65
N ASP A 64 14.36 4.14 7.48
CA ASP A 64 14.29 5.58 7.25
C ASP A 64 14.07 5.87 5.75
N PRO A 65 12.92 6.49 5.35
CA PRO A 65 12.62 6.73 3.95
C PRO A 65 13.65 7.60 3.24
N VAL A 66 14.26 8.57 3.92
CA VAL A 66 15.25 9.48 3.32
C VAL A 66 16.53 8.71 2.98
N THR A 67 16.99 7.90 3.92
CA THR A 67 18.19 7.06 3.74
C THR A 67 17.94 6.01 2.65
N ALA A 68 16.81 5.30 2.69
CA ALA A 68 16.50 4.26 1.71
C ALA A 68 16.38 4.79 0.28
N THR A 69 15.83 5.98 0.10
CA THR A 69 15.70 6.59 -1.23
C THR A 69 16.99 7.27 -1.70
N GLY A 70 17.97 7.50 -0.81
CA GLY A 70 19.16 8.28 -1.11
C GLY A 70 18.83 9.71 -1.53
N GLY A 71 17.72 10.27 -1.04
CA GLY A 71 17.24 11.61 -1.43
C GLY A 71 16.62 11.68 -2.83
N ARG A 72 16.51 10.56 -3.54
CA ARG A 72 15.86 10.52 -4.86
C ARG A 72 14.35 10.79 -4.75
N PRO A 73 13.74 11.52 -5.69
CA PRO A 73 12.31 11.76 -5.69
C PRO A 73 11.54 10.45 -5.90
N VAL A 74 10.43 10.27 -5.17
CA VAL A 74 9.59 9.07 -5.23
C VAL A 74 8.34 9.35 -6.06
N GLY A 75 8.20 8.69 -7.20
CA GLY A 75 7.03 8.80 -8.07
C GLY A 75 5.85 7.96 -7.59
N LEU A 76 6.12 6.73 -7.17
CA LEU A 76 5.13 5.80 -6.64
C LEU A 76 5.65 5.08 -5.40
N CYS A 77 4.83 5.07 -4.36
CA CYS A 77 5.07 4.27 -3.17
C CYS A 77 3.86 3.34 -2.94
N TRP A 78 4.08 2.05 -3.07
CA TRP A 78 3.07 1.01 -2.86
C TRP A 78 3.14 0.50 -1.42
N PHE A 79 1.95 0.22 -0.84
CA PHE A 79 1.79 -0.33 0.50
C PHE A 79 0.75 -1.45 0.49
N SER A 80 1.13 -2.63 0.91
CA SER A 80 0.22 -3.77 1.13
C SER A 80 0.39 -4.34 2.53
N PRO A 81 0.04 -3.57 3.58
CA PRO A 81 0.24 -3.97 4.97
C PRO A 81 -0.58 -5.22 5.34
N ASP A 82 -0.02 -6.07 6.20
CA ASP A 82 -0.68 -7.30 6.66
C ASP A 82 -2.06 -7.01 7.26
N CYS A 83 -3.05 -7.76 6.81
CA CYS A 83 -4.45 -7.64 7.21
C CYS A 83 -4.90 -8.66 8.26
N LYS A 84 -3.96 -9.39 8.90
CA LYS A 84 -4.29 -10.51 9.82
C LYS A 84 -5.34 -10.18 10.89
N HIS A 85 -5.52 -8.91 11.22
CA HIS A 85 -6.48 -8.43 12.24
C HIS A 85 -7.78 -7.87 11.68
N PHE A 86 -7.89 -7.70 10.36
CA PHE A 86 -9.11 -7.20 9.71
C PHE A 86 -9.88 -8.30 8.98
N SER A 87 -9.23 -9.45 8.72
CA SER A 87 -9.83 -10.54 7.94
C SER A 87 -10.84 -11.34 8.76
N LYS A 88 -12.03 -11.58 8.19
CA LYS A 88 -13.10 -12.45 8.71
C LYS A 88 -12.64 -13.90 8.94
N ALA A 89 -11.52 -14.32 8.36
CA ALA A 89 -11.02 -15.70 8.40
C ALA A 89 -10.42 -16.11 9.76
N LYS A 90 -10.23 -15.19 10.72
CA LYS A 90 -9.73 -15.48 12.06
C LYS A 90 -10.78 -15.15 13.12
N GLY A 91 -11.53 -16.16 13.54
CA GLY A 91 -12.47 -16.05 14.66
C GLY A 91 -11.82 -15.51 15.93
N GLY A 92 -12.13 -14.28 16.30
CA GLY A 92 -12.11 -13.75 17.68
C GLY A 92 -10.80 -13.71 18.47
N LYS A 93 -9.61 -13.84 17.87
CA LYS A 93 -8.32 -13.71 18.62
C LYS A 93 -7.95 -12.25 18.90
N PRO A 94 -7.22 -11.96 20.01
CA PRO A 94 -6.77 -10.63 20.39
C PRO A 94 -6.06 -9.92 19.24
N VAL A 95 -6.33 -8.64 19.08
CA VAL A 95 -5.79 -7.81 17.99
C VAL A 95 -4.46 -7.24 18.42
N ASP A 96 -3.37 -7.58 17.72
CA ASP A 96 -2.07 -6.97 17.94
C ASP A 96 -2.11 -5.50 17.50
N LYS A 97 -1.83 -4.58 18.43
CA LYS A 97 -1.85 -3.13 18.20
C LYS A 97 -0.81 -2.69 17.18
N ASN A 98 0.34 -3.37 17.11
CA ASN A 98 1.43 -3.05 16.18
C ASN A 98 1.01 -3.31 14.73
N ILE A 99 0.33 -4.43 14.45
CA ILE A 99 -0.13 -4.77 13.09
C ILE A 99 -1.23 -3.79 12.63
N ARG A 100 -2.07 -3.31 13.54
CA ARG A 100 -3.05 -2.27 13.21
C ARG A 100 -2.40 -0.94 12.83
N GLY A 101 -1.18 -0.70 13.32
CA GLY A 101 -0.41 0.49 13.01
C GLY A 101 0.28 0.48 11.64
N LEU A 102 0.39 -0.66 10.96
CA LEU A 102 1.21 -0.80 9.74
C LEU A 102 0.82 0.17 8.62
N ALA A 103 -0.47 0.52 8.48
CA ALA A 103 -0.90 1.53 7.51
C ALA A 103 -0.33 2.94 7.78
N TRP A 104 0.03 3.25 9.04
CA TRP A 104 0.62 4.54 9.40
C TRP A 104 2.04 4.72 8.86
N VAL A 105 2.70 3.64 8.42
CA VAL A 105 3.98 3.72 7.69
C VAL A 105 3.82 4.60 6.44
N ALA A 106 2.67 4.53 5.76
CA ALA A 106 2.41 5.40 4.60
C ALA A 106 2.45 6.90 4.97
N LEU A 107 2.04 7.27 6.19
CA LEU A 107 2.15 8.65 6.68
C LEU A 107 3.59 9.06 6.97
N LYS A 108 4.44 8.12 7.46
CA LYS A 108 5.89 8.36 7.60
C LYS A 108 6.51 8.73 6.26
N TRP A 109 6.20 7.96 5.19
CA TRP A 109 6.66 8.24 3.84
C TRP A 109 6.09 9.57 3.30
N ALA A 110 4.79 9.81 3.50
CA ALA A 110 4.15 11.07 3.08
C ALA A 110 4.78 12.31 3.74
N ALA A 111 5.14 12.20 5.02
CA ALA A 111 5.71 13.30 5.80
C ALA A 111 7.19 13.56 5.50
N THR A 112 7.96 12.53 5.06
CA THR A 112 9.42 12.61 4.89
C THR A 112 9.82 12.83 3.44
N VAL A 113 9.58 11.86 2.56
CA VAL A 113 10.01 11.91 1.14
C VAL A 113 8.88 12.31 0.19
N ARG A 114 7.67 12.43 0.71
CA ARG A 114 6.49 12.93 -0.01
C ARG A 114 6.31 12.30 -1.40
N PRO A 115 6.07 10.98 -1.51
CA PRO A 115 5.84 10.33 -2.78
C PRO A 115 4.75 11.05 -3.59
N ARG A 116 4.95 11.21 -4.90
CA ARG A 116 3.96 11.88 -5.77
C ARG A 116 2.63 11.13 -5.79
N VAL A 117 2.71 9.80 -5.78
CA VAL A 117 1.55 8.89 -5.68
C VAL A 117 1.81 7.86 -4.58
N ILE A 118 0.84 7.67 -3.71
CA ILE A 118 0.78 6.58 -2.74
C ILE A 118 -0.37 5.68 -3.15
N MET A 119 -0.11 4.37 -3.25
CA MET A 119 -1.14 3.34 -3.42
C MET A 119 -1.11 2.40 -2.22
N LEU A 120 -2.29 2.06 -1.69
CA LEU A 120 -2.42 1.13 -0.58
C LEU A 120 -3.45 0.05 -0.93
N GLU A 121 -3.08 -1.21 -0.76
CA GLU A 121 -3.96 -2.38 -0.88
C GLU A 121 -4.24 -2.98 0.49
N ASN A 122 -5.49 -3.40 0.73
CA ASN A 122 -5.87 -4.12 1.94
C ASN A 122 -7.17 -4.92 1.71
N VAL A 123 -7.69 -5.55 2.76
CA VAL A 123 -9.02 -6.16 2.76
C VAL A 123 -10.12 -5.08 2.82
N GLU A 124 -11.33 -5.42 2.36
CA GLU A 124 -12.47 -4.48 2.34
C GLU A 124 -12.84 -3.93 3.73
N GLU A 125 -12.57 -4.69 4.78
CA GLU A 125 -12.80 -4.29 6.17
C GLU A 125 -11.91 -3.14 6.64
N PHE A 126 -10.82 -2.83 5.92
CA PHE A 126 -9.90 -1.75 6.28
C PHE A 126 -10.61 -0.39 6.46
N LYS A 127 -11.62 -0.09 5.64
CA LYS A 127 -12.44 1.12 5.77
C LYS A 127 -13.27 1.18 7.06
N THR A 128 -13.44 0.04 7.72
CA THR A 128 -14.16 -0.05 9.00
C THR A 128 -13.23 0.10 10.22
N TRP A 129 -11.95 0.33 9.99
CA TRP A 129 -10.93 0.43 11.02
C TRP A 129 -11.26 1.54 12.03
N GLY A 130 -11.41 1.15 13.29
CA GLY A 130 -11.74 2.02 14.42
C GLY A 130 -10.94 1.68 15.67
N PRO A 131 -11.05 2.48 16.75
CA PRO A 131 -10.46 2.19 18.05
C PRO A 131 -10.89 0.83 18.60
N LEU A 132 -10.14 0.34 19.58
CA LEU A 132 -10.49 -0.86 20.34
C LEU A 132 -11.21 -0.46 21.64
N LEU A 133 -12.23 -1.24 21.99
CA LEU A 133 -12.81 -1.29 23.34
C LEU A 133 -12.34 -2.63 23.96
N GLY A 134 -11.33 -2.56 24.83
CA GLY A 134 -10.56 -3.74 25.24
C GLY A 134 -9.82 -4.36 24.06
N ASP A 135 -10.05 -5.63 23.76
CA ASP A 135 -9.40 -6.38 22.68
C ASP A 135 -10.28 -6.51 21.41
N ARG A 136 -11.40 -5.80 21.34
CA ARG A 136 -12.33 -5.86 20.20
C ARG A 136 -12.53 -4.48 19.58
N PRO A 137 -12.80 -4.40 18.25
CA PRO A 137 -13.18 -3.14 17.64
C PRO A 137 -14.43 -2.54 18.32
N ASP A 138 -14.36 -1.25 18.66
CA ASP A 138 -15.52 -0.53 19.19
C ASP A 138 -16.57 -0.35 18.08
N PRO A 139 -17.76 -0.95 18.20
CA PRO A 139 -18.79 -0.86 17.18
C PRO A 139 -19.32 0.57 16.98
N ASN A 140 -19.25 1.42 18.03
CA ASN A 140 -19.72 2.81 17.98
C ASN A 140 -18.70 3.75 17.30
N GLN A 141 -17.46 3.30 17.08
CA GLN A 141 -16.40 4.09 16.48
C GLN A 141 -15.85 3.46 15.19
N LYS A 142 -16.67 2.65 14.53
CA LYS A 142 -16.36 2.01 13.26
C LYS A 142 -15.95 3.05 12.21
N GLY A 143 -14.80 2.83 11.56
CA GLY A 143 -14.27 3.72 10.51
C GLY A 143 -13.55 4.96 11.04
N ARG A 144 -13.57 5.26 12.34
CA ARG A 144 -12.95 6.48 12.90
C ARG A 144 -11.46 6.53 12.62
N THR A 145 -10.73 5.44 12.84
CA THR A 145 -9.28 5.40 12.61
C THR A 145 -8.95 5.50 11.12
N PHE A 146 -9.74 4.84 10.26
CA PHE A 146 -9.62 4.99 8.81
C PHE A 146 -9.80 6.45 8.38
N ASN A 147 -10.84 7.13 8.87
CA ASN A 147 -11.06 8.54 8.56
C ASN A 147 -9.92 9.44 9.08
N CYS A 148 -9.36 9.15 10.27
CA CYS A 148 -8.18 9.85 10.78
C CYS A 148 -6.97 9.67 9.85
N PHE A 149 -6.73 8.45 9.35
CA PHE A 149 -5.67 8.13 8.41
C PHE A 149 -5.83 8.91 7.10
N VAL A 150 -7.01 8.86 6.47
CA VAL A 150 -7.31 9.61 5.24
C VAL A 150 -7.13 11.12 5.45
N ASN A 151 -7.64 11.66 6.56
CA ASN A 151 -7.49 13.09 6.87
C ASN A 151 -6.03 13.48 7.14
N ALA A 152 -5.22 12.57 7.68
CA ALA A 152 -3.78 12.81 7.83
C ALA A 152 -3.08 12.91 6.47
N LEU A 153 -3.36 12.02 5.51
CA LEU A 153 -2.85 12.14 4.14
C LEU A 153 -3.28 13.47 3.48
N ARG A 154 -4.55 13.86 3.64
CA ARG A 154 -5.05 15.13 3.13
C ARG A 154 -4.32 16.34 3.71
N ARG A 155 -3.99 16.33 5.01
CA ARG A 155 -3.18 17.38 5.64
C ARG A 155 -1.76 17.47 5.11
N HIS A 156 -1.21 16.36 4.59
CA HIS A 156 0.06 16.35 3.85
C HIS A 156 -0.09 16.79 2.37
N GLY A 157 -1.26 17.29 1.97
CA GLY A 157 -1.50 17.83 0.62
C GLY A 157 -1.90 16.80 -0.41
N TYR A 158 -2.33 15.59 0.00
CA TYR A 158 -2.80 14.58 -0.93
C TYR A 158 -4.29 14.70 -1.20
N GLN A 159 -4.68 14.59 -2.46
CA GLN A 159 -6.03 14.15 -2.84
C GLN A 159 -6.12 12.65 -2.61
N VAL A 160 -7.21 12.17 -2.02
CA VAL A 160 -7.36 10.75 -1.63
C VAL A 160 -8.71 10.23 -2.09
N ASP A 161 -8.69 9.11 -2.79
CA ASP A 161 -9.88 8.35 -3.19
C ASP A 161 -9.63 6.86 -2.98
N TRP A 162 -10.70 6.05 -2.85
CA TRP A 162 -10.59 4.61 -2.65
C TRP A 162 -11.75 3.86 -3.28
N ARG A 163 -11.47 2.62 -3.67
CA ARG A 163 -12.45 1.69 -4.25
C ARG A 163 -12.21 0.27 -3.77
N GLU A 164 -13.24 -0.53 -3.88
CA GLU A 164 -13.16 -1.97 -3.78
C GLU A 164 -13.20 -2.55 -5.19
N LEU A 165 -12.18 -3.33 -5.54
CA LEU A 165 -12.02 -3.90 -6.88
C LEU A 165 -11.99 -5.43 -6.77
N ARG A 166 -12.67 -6.12 -7.69
CA ARG A 166 -12.61 -7.58 -7.84
C ARG A 166 -11.59 -7.93 -8.92
N ALA A 167 -10.76 -8.91 -8.65
CA ALA A 167 -9.68 -9.28 -9.55
C ALA A 167 -10.20 -9.82 -10.90
N CYS A 168 -11.33 -10.55 -10.91
CA CYS A 168 -11.95 -11.08 -12.14
C CYS A 168 -12.43 -9.97 -13.09
N ASP A 169 -12.81 -8.80 -12.56
CA ASP A 169 -13.23 -7.66 -13.40
C ASP A 169 -12.07 -7.10 -14.25
N TYR A 170 -10.83 -7.51 -13.93
CA TYR A 170 -9.58 -7.11 -14.59
C TYR A 170 -8.82 -8.30 -15.20
N GLY A 171 -9.49 -9.43 -15.41
CA GLY A 171 -8.95 -10.60 -16.12
C GLY A 171 -8.22 -11.63 -15.26
N ALA A 172 -8.10 -11.45 -13.94
CA ALA A 172 -7.52 -12.47 -13.08
C ALA A 172 -8.57 -13.56 -12.76
N PRO A 173 -8.23 -14.88 -12.77
CA PRO A 173 -9.19 -15.97 -12.60
C PRO A 173 -9.57 -16.18 -11.12
N THR A 174 -9.99 -15.13 -10.43
CA THR A 174 -10.41 -15.17 -9.02
C THR A 174 -11.40 -14.06 -8.70
N ILE A 175 -12.41 -14.38 -7.87
CA ILE A 175 -13.38 -13.42 -7.35
C ILE A 175 -12.84 -12.59 -6.18
N ARG A 176 -11.54 -12.68 -5.90
CA ARG A 176 -10.87 -11.95 -4.81
C ARG A 176 -11.15 -10.47 -4.90
N LYS A 177 -11.76 -9.92 -3.86
CA LYS A 177 -12.08 -8.51 -3.72
C LYS A 177 -11.11 -7.85 -2.74
N ARG A 178 -10.62 -6.66 -3.09
CA ARG A 178 -9.70 -5.90 -2.26
C ARG A 178 -10.06 -4.43 -2.25
N PHE A 179 -9.73 -3.80 -1.13
CA PHE A 179 -9.74 -2.36 -0.96
C PHE A 179 -8.44 -1.80 -1.55
N PHE A 180 -8.58 -0.75 -2.35
CA PHE A 180 -7.47 0.05 -2.87
C PHE A 180 -7.70 1.50 -2.51
N LEU A 181 -6.63 2.19 -2.09
CA LEU A 181 -6.60 3.62 -1.88
C LEU A 181 -5.50 4.22 -2.76
N ILE A 182 -5.82 5.32 -3.42
CA ILE A 182 -4.87 6.14 -4.17
C ILE A 182 -4.82 7.52 -3.52
N ALA A 183 -3.62 8.00 -3.22
CA ALA A 183 -3.38 9.36 -2.77
C ALA A 183 -2.36 10.05 -3.70
N ARG A 184 -2.66 11.28 -4.16
CA ARG A 184 -1.82 12.06 -5.08
C ARG A 184 -1.60 13.47 -4.57
N CYS A 185 -0.38 13.98 -4.70
CA CYS A 185 -0.02 15.36 -4.29
C CYS A 185 0.50 16.23 -5.44
N ASP A 186 0.33 15.80 -6.70
CA ASP A 186 0.80 16.49 -7.92
C ASP A 186 -0.30 17.31 -8.61
N GLY A 187 -1.47 17.45 -8.01
CA GLY A 187 -2.60 18.22 -8.58
C GLY A 187 -3.33 17.52 -9.73
N ARG A 188 -2.87 16.35 -10.19
CA ARG A 188 -3.54 15.60 -11.26
C ARG A 188 -4.72 14.79 -10.69
N PRO A 189 -5.79 14.56 -11.46
CA PRO A 189 -6.94 13.77 -11.00
C PRO A 189 -6.55 12.31 -10.74
N ILE A 190 -7.21 11.69 -9.78
CA ILE A 190 -7.13 10.24 -9.57
C ILE A 190 -7.99 9.57 -10.63
N VAL A 191 -7.37 8.69 -11.44
CA VAL A 191 -8.05 7.92 -12.47
C VAL A 191 -7.98 6.45 -12.09
N TRP A 192 -9.15 5.80 -12.06
CA TRP A 192 -9.27 4.37 -11.82
C TRP A 192 -9.29 3.60 -13.13
N ALA A 193 -8.63 2.45 -13.14
CA ALA A 193 -8.72 1.53 -14.27
C ALA A 193 -10.17 1.12 -14.51
N LYS A 194 -10.58 1.06 -15.77
CA LYS A 194 -11.88 0.52 -16.16
C LYS A 194 -11.83 -1.00 -16.14
N PRO A 195 -12.89 -1.68 -15.67
CA PRO A 195 -13.00 -3.13 -15.84
C PRO A 195 -12.83 -3.52 -17.31
N THR A 196 -12.08 -4.60 -17.53
CA THR A 196 -11.86 -5.18 -18.88
C THR A 196 -12.64 -6.46 -19.08
N HIS A 197 -13.13 -7.06 -18.00
CA HIS A 197 -13.94 -8.26 -17.93
C HIS A 197 -15.12 -7.99 -17.00
N GLY A 198 -16.24 -8.68 -17.20
CA GLY A 198 -17.46 -8.51 -16.41
C GLY A 198 -18.69 -8.83 -17.26
N GLU A 199 -19.86 -8.84 -16.64
CA GLU A 199 -21.13 -8.90 -17.37
C GLU A 199 -21.27 -7.64 -18.22
N ALA A 200 -21.66 -7.83 -19.49
CA ALA A 200 -21.93 -6.77 -20.45
C ALA A 200 -23.21 -5.99 -20.07
#